data_3fcac5502a523152f52070d630ce6920
#
_entry.id   3fcac5502a523152f52070d630ce6920
#
_cell.length_a   1.000
_cell.length_b   1.000
_cell.length_c   1.000
_cell.angle_alpha   90.00
_cell.angle_beta   90.00
_cell.angle_gamma   90.00
#
_symmetry.space_group_name_H-M   'P 1'
#
loop_
_entity.id
_entity.type
_entity.pdbx_description
1 polymer ?
#
loop_
_entity_poly.entity_id
_entity_poly.type
_entity_poly.pdbx_seq_one_letter_code
_entity_poly.pdbx_strand_id
1 'polypeptide(L)'
;MLESNCTYKAGLYCRLSSDDGLAQDSSSILTQKMMLEKYCKENDLVVSDVYVDDGYSGLNFNRPSFNRLINDIESKKVNLVITKDLSRLGRDYIQTGYYTEVYFASKGVRYIAI
;
A
#
# COMPACT_ATOMS: atom_id res chain seq x y z
N MET A 1 15.10 4.29 8.03
CA MET A 1 14.86 5.50 8.82
C MET A 1 14.36 6.63 7.94
N LEU A 2 13.36 7.35 8.39
CA LEU A 2 12.82 8.47 7.62
C LEU A 2 13.70 9.70 7.81
N GLU A 3 13.87 10.44 6.74
CA GLU A 3 14.69 11.66 6.80
C GLU A 3 13.95 12.76 7.53
N SER A 4 14.68 13.51 8.38
CA SER A 4 14.07 14.52 9.22
C SER A 4 13.54 15.72 8.44
N ASN A 5 14.12 16.02 7.28
CA ASN A 5 13.70 17.14 6.44
C ASN A 5 12.77 16.75 5.30
N CYS A 6 12.28 15.51 5.32
CA CYS A 6 11.38 14.99 4.30
C CYS A 6 10.01 14.76 4.90
N THR A 7 8.98 15.37 4.32
CA THR A 7 7.61 15.11 4.75
C THR A 7 7.07 13.94 3.96
N TYR A 8 6.71 12.87 4.68
CA TYR A 8 6.11 11.71 4.04
C TYR A 8 4.60 11.86 3.96
N LYS A 9 4.07 11.63 2.78
CA LYS A 9 2.64 11.64 2.50
C LYS A 9 2.25 10.20 2.17
N ALA A 10 1.64 9.53 3.11
CA ALA A 10 1.43 8.09 3.05
C ALA A 10 0.15 7.75 2.31
N GLY A 11 0.25 6.84 1.34
CA GLY A 11 -0.89 6.18 0.76
C GLY A 11 -1.05 4.83 1.43
N LEU A 12 -2.18 4.62 2.09
CA LEU A 12 -2.46 3.37 2.78
C LEU A 12 -3.23 2.47 1.82
N TYR A 13 -2.67 1.32 1.49
CA TYR A 13 -3.29 0.42 0.52
C TYR A 13 -3.78 -0.85 1.19
N CYS A 14 -5.06 -1.15 0.99
CA CYS A 14 -5.73 -2.33 1.55
C CYS A 14 -6.33 -3.14 0.40
N ARG A 15 -6.10 -4.45 0.40
CA ARG A 15 -6.65 -5.34 -0.62
C ARG A 15 -7.14 -6.63 0.03
N LEU A 16 -8.26 -7.13 -0.47
CA LEU A 16 -8.79 -8.42 -0.06
C LEU A 16 -9.51 -9.06 -1.22
N SER A 17 -9.34 -10.37 -1.40
CA SER A 17 -10.13 -11.12 -2.38
C SER A 17 -10.34 -12.54 -1.87
N SER A 18 -11.22 -13.26 -2.55
CA SER A 18 -11.53 -14.64 -2.17
C SER A 18 -10.34 -15.57 -2.34
N ASP A 19 -9.39 -15.24 -3.21
CA ASP A 19 -8.21 -16.08 -3.44
C ASP A 19 -7.10 -15.82 -2.43
N ASP A 20 -7.33 -14.97 -1.45
CA ASP A 20 -6.38 -14.76 -0.34
C ASP A 20 -6.56 -15.82 0.76
N GLY A 21 -7.32 -16.87 0.47
CA GLY A 21 -7.58 -17.95 1.39
C GLY A 21 -8.80 -17.69 2.25
N LEU A 22 -8.95 -18.46 3.31
CA LEU A 22 -10.06 -18.30 4.21
C LEU A 22 -10.00 -16.92 4.85
N ALA A 23 -11.15 -16.27 4.94
CA ALA A 23 -11.23 -14.95 5.53
C ALA A 23 -10.76 -15.01 6.98
N GLN A 24 -9.71 -14.28 7.28
CA GLN A 24 -9.21 -14.11 8.63
C GLN A 24 -9.59 -12.72 9.10
N ASP A 25 -9.97 -12.58 10.36
CA ASP A 25 -10.31 -11.28 10.90
C ASP A 25 -9.18 -10.28 10.70
N SER A 26 -7.93 -10.72 10.86
CA SER A 26 -6.76 -9.86 10.69
C SER A 26 -6.53 -9.45 9.24
N SER A 27 -7.20 -10.09 8.28
CA SER A 27 -7.06 -9.78 6.86
C SER A 27 -8.15 -8.89 6.32
N SER A 28 -9.22 -8.62 7.11
CA SER A 28 -10.32 -7.81 6.61
C SER A 28 -9.86 -6.40 6.24
N ILE A 29 -10.60 -5.77 5.36
CA ILE A 29 -10.29 -4.39 4.95
C ILE A 29 -10.30 -3.45 6.16
N LEU A 30 -11.30 -3.58 7.02
CA LEU A 30 -11.36 -2.73 8.21
C LEU A 30 -10.14 -2.92 9.10
N THR A 31 -9.76 -4.16 9.34
CA THR A 31 -8.59 -4.45 10.17
C THR A 31 -7.31 -3.90 9.55
N GLN A 32 -7.13 -4.09 8.24
CA GLN A 32 -5.98 -3.52 7.54
C GLN A 32 -5.92 -2.01 7.71
N LYS A 33 -7.05 -1.34 7.46
CA LYS A 33 -7.12 0.12 7.57
C LYS A 33 -6.77 0.60 8.97
N MET A 34 -7.33 -0.05 9.99
CA MET A 34 -7.05 0.33 11.38
C MET A 34 -5.58 0.14 11.73
N MET A 35 -4.98 -0.95 11.30
CA MET A 35 -3.56 -1.21 11.55
C MET A 35 -2.67 -0.17 10.89
N LEU A 36 -2.98 0.20 9.65
CA LEU A 36 -2.18 1.16 8.91
C LEU A 36 -2.32 2.56 9.49
N GLU A 37 -3.53 2.95 9.88
CA GLU A 37 -3.75 4.26 10.51
C GLU A 37 -3.04 4.34 11.86
N LYS A 38 -3.08 3.27 12.64
CA LYS A 38 -2.36 3.22 13.91
C LYS A 38 -0.85 3.35 13.70
N TYR A 39 -0.31 2.65 12.72
CA TYR A 39 1.11 2.73 12.40
C TYR A 39 1.53 4.16 12.06
N CYS A 40 0.74 4.83 11.23
CA CYS A 40 1.02 6.21 10.86
C CYS A 40 0.98 7.15 12.06
N LYS A 41 0.00 6.95 12.94
CA LYS A 41 -0.13 7.77 14.14
C LYS A 41 1.06 7.58 15.07
N GLU A 42 1.51 6.33 15.24
CA GLU A 42 2.63 6.03 16.12
C GLU A 42 3.97 6.50 15.57
N ASN A 43 4.06 6.69 14.27
CA ASN A 43 5.31 7.11 13.62
C ASN A 43 5.24 8.54 13.08
N ASP A 44 4.22 9.30 13.45
CA ASP A 44 4.04 10.70 13.03
C ASP A 44 4.04 10.87 11.52
N LEU A 45 3.37 9.96 10.83
CA LEU A 45 3.26 10.01 9.37
C LEU A 45 1.92 10.62 8.97
N VAL A 46 1.95 11.50 7.98
CA VAL A 46 0.74 12.12 7.43
C VAL A 46 0.11 11.18 6.42
N VAL A 47 -1.19 10.90 6.59
CA VAL A 47 -1.93 10.06 5.64
C VAL A 47 -2.48 10.96 4.53
N SER A 48 -2.03 10.70 3.31
CA SER A 48 -2.54 11.42 2.14
C SER A 48 -3.91 10.87 1.73
N ASP A 49 -4.04 9.55 1.63
CA ASP A 49 -5.31 8.93 1.28
C ASP A 49 -5.26 7.45 1.61
N VAL A 50 -6.44 6.83 1.61
CA VAL A 50 -6.59 5.38 1.80
C VAL A 50 -7.15 4.80 0.50
N TYR A 51 -6.54 3.70 0.04
CA TYR A 51 -6.87 3.06 -1.23
C TYR A 51 -7.32 1.65 -0.93
N VAL A 52 -8.54 1.30 -1.34
CA VAL A 52 -9.13 0.00 -1.01
C VAL A 52 -9.56 -0.71 -2.29
N ASP A 53 -9.09 -1.93 -2.47
CA ASP A 53 -9.54 -2.83 -3.52
C ASP A 53 -10.09 -4.09 -2.87
N ASP A 54 -11.39 -4.10 -2.62
CA ASP A 54 -12.09 -5.23 -2.03
C ASP A 54 -12.66 -6.08 -3.17
N GLY A 55 -12.32 -7.36 -3.17
CA GLY A 55 -12.76 -8.28 -4.21
C GLY A 55 -11.79 -8.41 -5.38
N TYR A 56 -10.57 -7.90 -5.25
CA TYR A 56 -9.57 -7.94 -6.33
C TYR A 56 -8.40 -8.84 -5.96
N SER A 57 -8.00 -9.68 -6.93
CA SER A 57 -6.92 -10.63 -6.74
C SER A 57 -5.56 -9.95 -6.61
N GLY A 58 -4.67 -10.55 -5.81
CA GLY A 58 -3.28 -10.14 -5.75
C GLY A 58 -2.43 -10.67 -6.89
N LEU A 59 -3.02 -11.50 -7.78
CA LEU A 59 -2.27 -12.12 -8.87
C LEU A 59 -2.05 -11.19 -10.07
N ASN A 60 -2.75 -10.08 -10.13
CA ASN A 60 -2.50 -9.05 -11.14
C ASN A 60 -2.70 -7.68 -10.51
N PHE A 61 -2.20 -6.64 -11.20
CA PHE A 61 -2.25 -5.28 -10.70
C PHE A 61 -3.30 -4.42 -11.41
N ASN A 62 -4.23 -5.03 -12.13
CA ASN A 62 -5.34 -4.30 -12.75
C ASN A 62 -6.45 -4.11 -11.72
N ARG A 63 -6.26 -3.13 -10.85
CA ARG A 63 -7.17 -2.84 -9.72
C ARG A 63 -7.44 -1.34 -9.68
N PRO A 64 -8.71 -0.90 -9.55
CA PRO A 64 -9.03 0.53 -9.66
C PRO A 64 -8.34 1.41 -8.64
N SER A 65 -8.33 1.01 -7.36
CA SER A 65 -7.71 1.84 -6.33
C SER A 65 -6.20 1.81 -6.43
N PHE A 66 -5.61 0.68 -6.82
CA PHE A 66 -4.17 0.64 -7.07
C PHE A 66 -3.81 1.57 -8.22
N ASN A 67 -4.61 1.60 -9.29
CA ASN A 67 -4.36 2.51 -10.40
C ASN A 67 -4.46 3.97 -9.95
N ARG A 68 -5.40 4.28 -9.06
CA ARG A 68 -5.51 5.62 -8.49
C ARG A 68 -4.29 5.96 -7.64
N LEU A 69 -3.79 4.98 -6.88
CA LEU A 69 -2.56 5.16 -6.11
C LEU A 69 -1.38 5.50 -7.02
N ILE A 70 -1.23 4.78 -8.12
CA ILE A 70 -0.17 5.06 -9.08
C ILE A 70 -0.30 6.47 -9.66
N ASN A 71 -1.51 6.88 -10.00
CA ASN A 71 -1.73 8.25 -10.50
C ASN A 71 -1.35 9.30 -9.45
N ASP A 72 -1.65 9.04 -8.18
CA ASP A 72 -1.30 9.96 -7.11
C ASP A 72 0.21 9.99 -6.85
N ILE A 73 0.90 8.87 -7.08
CA ILE A 73 2.36 8.84 -7.04
C ILE A 73 2.94 9.69 -8.16
N GLU A 74 2.39 9.56 -9.37
CA GLU A 74 2.86 10.34 -10.51
C GLU A 74 2.66 11.84 -10.31
N SER A 75 1.58 12.23 -9.64
CA SER A 75 1.30 13.62 -9.34
C SER A 75 1.98 14.11 -8.06
N LYS A 76 2.76 13.28 -7.42
CA LYS A 76 3.52 13.58 -6.20
C LYS A 76 2.64 13.85 -4.98
N LYS A 77 1.42 13.34 -4.98
CA LYS A 77 0.55 13.38 -3.80
C LYS A 77 0.94 12.35 -2.76
N VAL A 78 1.60 11.25 -3.19
CA VAL A 78 1.99 10.15 -2.33
C VAL A 78 3.47 9.86 -2.57
N ASN A 79 4.25 9.80 -1.51
CA ASN A 79 5.65 9.42 -1.58
C ASN A 79 6.01 8.28 -0.61
N LEU A 80 5.00 7.67 -0.02
CA LEU A 80 5.16 6.54 0.89
C LEU A 80 3.95 5.64 0.73
N VAL A 81 4.19 4.35 0.48
CA VAL A 81 3.10 3.37 0.36
C VAL A 81 3.23 2.39 1.52
N ILE A 82 2.13 2.17 2.24
CA ILE A 82 2.12 1.27 3.38
C ILE A 82 1.03 0.23 3.20
N THR A 83 1.39 -1.04 3.38
CA THR A 83 0.43 -2.14 3.41
C THR A 83 0.62 -2.96 4.68
N LYS A 84 -0.37 -3.78 5.01
CA LYS A 84 -0.27 -4.68 6.17
C LYS A 84 0.88 -5.66 5.97
N ASP A 85 0.97 -6.25 4.78
CA ASP A 85 2.06 -7.13 4.40
C ASP A 85 2.21 -7.09 2.88
N LEU A 86 3.25 -7.73 2.38
CA LEU A 86 3.56 -7.67 0.95
C LEU A 86 2.45 -8.26 0.10
N SER A 87 1.73 -9.27 0.58
CA SER A 87 0.66 -9.90 -0.19
C SER A 87 -0.51 -8.95 -0.44
N ARG A 88 -0.69 -7.94 0.42
CA ARG A 88 -1.72 -6.91 0.18
C ARG A 88 -1.36 -6.05 -1.01
N LEU A 89 -0.07 -5.79 -1.22
CA LEU A 89 0.37 -5.10 -2.43
C LEU A 89 0.18 -5.97 -3.66
N GLY A 90 0.66 -7.21 -3.61
CA GLY A 90 0.47 -8.14 -4.70
C GLY A 90 1.03 -9.50 -4.36
N ARG A 91 0.54 -10.52 -5.08
CA ARG A 91 0.96 -11.92 -4.91
C ARG A 91 1.70 -12.46 -6.12
N ASP A 92 1.77 -11.71 -7.21
CA ASP A 92 2.59 -12.06 -8.35
C ASP A 92 4.02 -11.61 -8.04
N TYR A 93 4.91 -12.57 -7.92
CA TYR A 93 6.28 -12.33 -7.50
C TYR A 93 7.00 -11.31 -8.40
N ILE A 94 6.84 -11.46 -9.71
CA ILE A 94 7.56 -10.61 -10.67
C ILE A 94 7.04 -9.18 -10.62
N GLN A 95 5.71 -8.99 -10.70
CA GLN A 95 5.13 -7.65 -10.70
C GLN A 95 5.30 -6.96 -9.36
N THR A 96 5.16 -7.70 -8.27
CA THR A 96 5.35 -7.14 -6.93
C THR A 96 6.79 -6.66 -6.76
N GLY A 97 7.75 -7.46 -7.22
CA GLY A 97 9.15 -7.07 -7.18
C GLY A 97 9.42 -5.85 -8.03
N TYR A 98 8.81 -5.76 -9.20
CA TYR A 98 8.96 -4.58 -10.05
C TYR A 98 8.51 -3.32 -9.32
N TYR A 99 7.31 -3.35 -8.72
CA TYR A 99 6.81 -2.15 -8.06
C TYR A 99 7.65 -1.77 -6.84
N THR A 100 8.04 -2.74 -6.02
CA THR A 100 8.76 -2.42 -4.78
C THR A 100 10.20 -2.03 -5.04
N GLU A 101 10.88 -2.68 -5.99
CA GLU A 101 12.31 -2.48 -6.17
C GLU A 101 12.65 -1.54 -7.30
N VAL A 102 11.77 -1.36 -8.27
CA VAL A 102 12.07 -0.52 -9.45
C VAL A 102 11.15 0.70 -9.49
N TYR A 103 9.84 0.50 -9.57
CA TYR A 103 8.92 1.60 -9.82
C TYR A 103 8.90 2.62 -8.68
N PHE A 104 8.67 2.15 -7.45
CA PHE A 104 8.61 3.07 -6.31
C PHE A 104 9.95 3.79 -6.13
N ALA A 105 11.05 3.06 -6.24
CA ALA A 105 12.37 3.66 -6.11
C ALA A 105 12.60 4.74 -7.16
N SER A 106 12.17 4.50 -8.41
CA SER A 106 12.37 5.47 -9.50
C SER A 106 11.53 6.73 -9.30
N LYS A 107 10.47 6.66 -8.51
CA LYS A 107 9.61 7.81 -8.23
C LYS A 107 9.90 8.46 -6.87
N GLY A 108 10.92 8.00 -6.18
CA GLY A 108 11.23 8.51 -4.84
C GLY A 108 10.20 8.10 -3.80
N VAL A 109 9.53 6.99 -3.99
CA VAL A 109 8.49 6.49 -3.09
C VAL A 109 9.07 5.38 -2.23
N ARG A 110 8.86 5.50 -0.92
CA ARG A 110 9.24 4.44 0.02
C ARG A 110 8.07 3.47 0.18
N TYR A 111 8.39 2.19 0.38
CA TYR A 111 7.39 1.17 0.63
C TYR A 111 7.64 0.51 1.99
N ILE A 112 6.57 0.36 2.78
CA ILE A 112 6.62 -0.28 4.08
C ILE A 112 5.52 -1.34 4.16
N ALA A 113 5.90 -2.57 4.50
CA ALA A 113 4.97 -3.62 4.91
C ALA A 113 5.14 -3.79 6.42
N ILE A 114 4.11 -3.53 7.17
CA ILE A 114 4.22 -3.49 8.63
C ILE A 114 4.07 -4.87 9.31
#